data_15c176397bce02f410c4fba7e2415a9f
#
_entry.id   15c176397bce02f410c4fba7e2415a9f
#
_cell.length_a   1.000
_cell.length_b   1.000
_cell.length_c   1.000
_cell.angle_alpha   90.00
_cell.angle_beta   90.00
_cell.angle_gamma   90.00
#
_symmetry.space_group_name_H-M   'P 1'
#
loop_
_entity.id
_entity.type
_entity.pdbx_description
1 polymer ?
#
loop_
_entity_poly.entity_id
_entity_poly.type
_entity_poly.pdbx_seq_one_letter_code
_entity_poly.pdbx_strand_id
1 'polypeptide(L)'
;MNFFPIILLALATGFCSLIGGFFLLSGSKFAKILQKLGPYIAVLALSYAVFWDIIPEVLEEGMAPIALVLLIATGFIICIVLDKLMEKFFGHIHHDHTHLDHKTHHHNLKSQKQAYAMLLADSIHTAADGVVLGATFAADPAAGIAAAVSIAAHEIPQEIGDFNIFQRAKIPAKKILKLQAASAFILVPTAALALIIGDILESILPVVLALTAGFLLHIAIGEILSIIKSIKSRAPRVKEL
;
A
#
# COMPACT_ATOMS: atom_id res chain seq x y z
N MET A 1 -24.20 11.73 18.51
CA MET A 1 -23.58 11.66 17.16
C MET A 1 -24.17 10.47 16.42
N ASN A 2 -24.61 10.66 15.17
CA ASN A 2 -25.14 9.56 14.36
C ASN A 2 -24.00 8.97 13.51
N PHE A 3 -23.48 7.82 13.90
CA PHE A 3 -22.37 7.14 13.21
C PHE A 3 -22.80 6.44 11.91
N PHE A 4 -24.11 6.26 11.69
CA PHE A 4 -24.59 5.48 10.55
C PHE A 4 -24.15 6.02 9.19
N PRO A 5 -24.24 7.34 8.88
CA PRO A 5 -23.84 7.85 7.58
C PRO A 5 -22.33 7.67 7.28
N ILE A 6 -21.47 7.93 8.27
CA ILE A 6 -20.01 7.78 8.09
C ILE A 6 -19.61 6.32 7.93
N ILE A 7 -20.22 5.41 8.70
CA ILE A 7 -19.99 3.97 8.53
C ILE A 7 -20.39 3.51 7.14
N LEU A 8 -21.56 3.95 6.66
CA LEU A 8 -22.02 3.61 5.31
C LEU A 8 -21.09 4.16 4.23
N LEU A 9 -20.63 5.40 4.38
CA LEU A 9 -19.69 6.05 3.46
C LEU A 9 -18.35 5.33 3.46
N ALA A 10 -17.79 5.03 4.63
CA ALA A 10 -16.54 4.28 4.77
C ALA A 10 -16.62 2.86 4.20
N LEU A 11 -17.74 2.16 4.41
CA LEU A 11 -17.97 0.86 3.78
C LEU A 11 -18.03 0.97 2.26
N ALA A 12 -18.74 1.96 1.72
CA ALA A 12 -18.85 2.17 0.28
C ALA A 12 -17.46 2.45 -0.34
N THR A 13 -16.65 3.30 0.30
CA THR A 13 -15.28 3.62 -0.12
C THR A 13 -14.40 2.38 -0.10
N GLY A 14 -14.37 1.61 1.00
CA GLY A 14 -13.61 0.38 1.11
C GLY A 14 -14.08 -0.73 0.13
N PHE A 15 -15.36 -0.79 -0.21
CA PHE A 15 -15.82 -1.68 -1.28
C PHE A 15 -15.35 -1.24 -2.66
N CYS A 16 -15.29 0.07 -2.93
CA CYS A 16 -14.79 0.57 -4.19
C CYS A 16 -13.33 0.22 -4.42
N SER A 17 -12.48 0.26 -3.39
CA SER A 17 -11.06 -0.11 -3.50
C SER A 17 -10.88 -1.57 -3.94
N LEU A 18 -11.73 -2.50 -3.49
CA LEU A 18 -11.66 -3.91 -3.86
C LEU A 18 -12.05 -4.22 -5.31
N ILE A 19 -12.65 -3.28 -6.04
CA ILE A 19 -13.08 -3.49 -7.43
C ILE A 19 -11.90 -3.93 -8.30
N GLY A 20 -10.72 -3.32 -8.12
CA GLY A 20 -9.49 -3.66 -8.84
C GLY A 20 -9.10 -5.12 -8.68
N GLY A 21 -9.09 -5.62 -7.45
CA GLY A 21 -8.80 -7.02 -7.11
C GLY A 21 -9.80 -8.01 -7.72
N PHE A 22 -11.10 -7.70 -7.67
CA PHE A 22 -12.14 -8.53 -8.30
C PHE A 22 -11.97 -8.64 -9.81
N PHE A 23 -11.64 -7.54 -10.50
CA PHE A 23 -11.38 -7.57 -11.94
C PHE A 23 -10.21 -8.48 -12.30
N LEU A 24 -9.15 -8.48 -11.49
CA LEU A 24 -7.98 -9.32 -11.72
C LEU A 24 -8.28 -10.82 -11.58
N LEU A 25 -9.28 -11.20 -10.80
CA LEU A 25 -9.71 -12.59 -10.64
C LEU A 25 -10.58 -13.10 -11.79
N SER A 26 -11.15 -12.21 -12.61
CA SER A 26 -12.10 -12.60 -13.68
C SER A 26 -11.49 -13.47 -14.78
N GLY A 27 -10.15 -13.58 -14.85
CA GLY A 27 -9.43 -14.31 -15.90
C GLY A 27 -9.63 -13.76 -17.32
N SER A 28 -10.30 -12.61 -17.45
CA SER A 28 -10.60 -11.95 -18.71
C SER A 28 -9.34 -11.51 -19.47
N LYS A 29 -9.48 -11.20 -20.77
CA LYS A 29 -8.36 -10.59 -21.54
C LYS A 29 -7.90 -9.28 -20.90
N PHE A 30 -8.82 -8.50 -20.38
CA PHE A 30 -8.54 -7.26 -19.66
C PHE A 30 -7.74 -7.51 -18.37
N ALA A 31 -8.12 -8.53 -17.58
CA ALA A 31 -7.36 -8.92 -16.39
C ALA A 31 -5.91 -9.29 -16.71
N LYS A 32 -5.67 -10.03 -17.82
CA LYS A 32 -4.31 -10.36 -18.27
C LYS A 32 -3.46 -9.14 -18.65
N ILE A 33 -4.08 -8.13 -19.27
CA ILE A 33 -3.43 -6.85 -19.57
C ILE A 33 -3.09 -6.13 -18.27
N LEU A 34 -4.05 -6.05 -17.36
CA LEU A 34 -3.88 -5.41 -16.06
C LEU A 34 -2.76 -6.08 -15.24
N GLN A 35 -2.69 -7.41 -15.22
CA GLN A 35 -1.60 -8.15 -14.58
C GLN A 35 -0.23 -7.84 -15.19
N LYS A 36 -0.16 -7.66 -16.52
CA LYS A 36 1.08 -7.30 -17.20
C LYS A 36 1.52 -5.86 -16.89
N LEU A 37 0.56 -4.95 -16.76
CA LEU A 37 0.80 -3.55 -16.44
C LEU A 37 0.93 -3.28 -14.93
N GLY A 38 0.52 -4.23 -14.09
CA GLY A 38 0.45 -4.07 -12.64
C GLY A 38 1.71 -3.50 -11.98
N PRO A 39 2.94 -3.95 -12.32
CA PRO A 39 4.14 -3.36 -11.76
C PRO A 39 4.28 -1.86 -12.03
N TYR A 40 3.89 -1.42 -13.23
CA TYR A 40 3.93 -0.01 -13.62
C TYR A 40 2.82 0.77 -12.94
N ILE A 41 1.63 0.18 -12.82
CA ILE A 41 0.49 0.75 -12.09
C ILE A 41 0.85 0.91 -10.62
N ALA A 42 1.48 -0.08 -9.99
CA ALA A 42 1.94 -0.01 -8.60
C ALA A 42 2.90 1.17 -8.40
N VAL A 43 3.94 1.31 -9.24
CA VAL A 43 4.89 2.42 -9.13
C VAL A 43 4.18 3.76 -9.28
N LEU A 44 3.26 3.87 -10.25
CA LEU A 44 2.53 5.12 -10.49
C LEU A 44 1.58 5.45 -9.33
N ALA A 45 0.82 4.48 -8.83
CA ALA A 45 -0.12 4.68 -7.73
C ALA A 45 0.62 5.04 -6.42
N LEU A 46 1.68 4.31 -6.07
CA LEU A 46 2.49 4.60 -4.88
C LEU A 46 3.18 5.97 -4.97
N SER A 47 3.68 6.31 -6.16
CA SER A 47 4.28 7.64 -6.37
C SER A 47 3.22 8.75 -6.29
N TYR A 48 2.02 8.51 -6.85
CA TYR A 48 0.92 9.46 -6.76
C TYR A 48 0.52 9.70 -5.30
N ALA A 49 0.28 8.63 -4.53
CA ALA A 49 -0.07 8.72 -3.11
C ALA A 49 0.97 9.55 -2.32
N VAL A 50 2.28 9.36 -2.59
CA VAL A 50 3.31 10.11 -1.88
C VAL A 50 3.37 11.57 -2.31
N PHE A 51 3.46 11.86 -3.63
CA PHE A 51 3.81 13.19 -4.13
C PHE A 51 2.61 14.11 -4.35
N TRP A 52 1.42 13.56 -4.62
CA TRP A 52 0.22 14.35 -4.91
C TRP A 52 -0.83 14.32 -3.82
N ASP A 53 -0.75 13.34 -2.91
CA ASP A 53 -1.69 13.17 -1.82
C ASP A 53 -1.01 13.50 -0.48
N ILE A 54 -0.12 12.64 0.01
CA ILE A 54 0.45 12.75 1.36
C ILE A 54 1.32 14.00 1.54
N ILE A 55 2.27 14.28 0.64
CA ILE A 55 3.19 15.43 0.82
C ILE A 55 2.45 16.77 0.84
N PRO A 56 1.53 17.07 -0.10
CA PRO A 56 0.75 18.31 -0.04
C PRO A 56 -0.08 18.40 1.25
N GLU A 57 -0.80 17.34 1.64
CA GLU A 57 -1.63 17.32 2.84
C GLU A 57 -0.82 17.63 4.10
N VAL A 58 0.33 16.98 4.29
CA VAL A 58 1.19 17.18 5.47
C VAL A 58 1.76 18.59 5.49
N LEU A 59 2.04 19.21 4.34
CA LEU A 59 2.50 20.59 4.25
C LEU A 59 1.39 21.60 4.54
N GLU A 60 0.16 21.31 4.08
CA GLU A 60 -1.03 22.14 4.36
C GLU A 60 -1.38 22.12 5.85
N GLU A 61 -1.15 21.01 6.55
CA GLU A 61 -1.26 20.90 8.02
C GLU A 61 -0.13 21.65 8.78
N GLY A 62 0.75 22.34 8.06
CA GLY A 62 1.77 23.23 8.64
C GLY A 62 3.06 22.54 9.08
N MET A 63 3.32 21.30 8.69
CA MET A 63 4.60 20.65 8.97
C MET A 63 5.74 21.34 8.23
N ALA A 64 6.82 21.64 8.95
CA ALA A 64 8.01 22.23 8.34
C ALA A 64 8.60 21.27 7.29
N PRO A 65 8.98 21.74 6.07
CA PRO A 65 9.49 20.87 4.99
C PRO A 65 10.68 19.99 5.40
N ILE A 66 11.55 20.50 6.26
CA ILE A 66 12.69 19.73 6.77
C ILE A 66 12.24 18.59 7.70
N ALA A 67 11.22 18.79 8.52
CA ALA A 67 10.65 17.76 9.37
C ALA A 67 9.98 16.67 8.53
N LEU A 68 9.24 17.04 7.49
CA LEU A 68 8.63 16.12 6.53
C LEU A 68 9.69 15.22 5.86
N VAL A 69 10.77 15.81 5.33
CA VAL A 69 11.85 15.04 4.70
C VAL A 69 12.51 14.07 5.69
N LEU A 70 12.75 14.52 6.94
CA LEU A 70 13.33 13.66 7.97
C LEU A 70 12.39 12.51 8.36
N LEU A 71 11.08 12.73 8.44
CA LEU A 71 10.10 11.70 8.74
C LEU A 71 9.95 10.71 7.59
N ILE A 72 9.91 11.17 6.35
CA ILE A 72 9.92 10.29 5.15
C ILE A 72 11.19 9.42 5.15
N ALA A 73 12.36 10.01 5.38
CA ALA A 73 13.61 9.25 5.47
C ALA A 73 13.58 8.24 6.62
N THR A 74 13.00 8.61 7.76
CA THR A 74 12.84 7.72 8.92
C THR A 74 11.94 6.55 8.59
N GLY A 75 10.77 6.77 7.97
CA GLY A 75 9.87 5.72 7.52
C GLY A 75 10.53 4.78 6.54
N PHE A 76 11.28 5.32 5.58
CA PHE A 76 12.06 4.53 4.61
C PHE A 76 13.11 3.64 5.30
N ILE A 77 13.85 4.18 6.27
CA ILE A 77 14.85 3.44 7.04
C ILE A 77 14.18 2.36 7.90
N ILE A 78 13.05 2.67 8.54
CA ILE A 78 12.29 1.68 9.32
C ILE A 78 11.89 0.50 8.43
N CYS A 79 11.44 0.74 7.20
CA CYS A 79 11.08 -0.33 6.26
C CYS A 79 12.30 -1.22 5.92
N ILE A 80 13.48 -0.62 5.68
CA ILE A 80 14.73 -1.37 5.47
C ILE A 80 15.08 -2.23 6.69
N VAL A 81 14.93 -1.67 7.89
CA VAL A 81 15.22 -2.40 9.14
C VAL A 81 14.24 -3.54 9.34
N LEU A 82 12.95 -3.32 9.10
CA LEU A 82 11.92 -4.35 9.16
C LEU A 82 12.19 -5.48 8.16
N ASP A 83 12.57 -5.16 6.93
CA ASP A 83 12.97 -6.16 5.93
C ASP A 83 14.11 -7.04 6.42
N LYS A 84 15.17 -6.44 6.99
CA LYS A 84 16.30 -7.18 7.55
C LYS A 84 15.92 -8.00 8.77
N LEU A 85 15.09 -7.46 9.67
CA LEU A 85 14.61 -8.20 10.84
C LEU A 85 13.76 -9.40 10.41
N MET A 86 12.83 -9.20 9.47
CA MET A 86 12.05 -10.30 8.92
C MET A 86 12.94 -11.36 8.25
N GLU A 87 14.01 -10.95 7.58
CA GLU A 87 15.01 -11.87 7.04
C GLU A 87 15.71 -12.69 8.13
N LYS A 88 16.05 -12.05 9.22
CA LYS A 88 16.70 -12.73 10.35
C LYS A 88 15.74 -13.68 11.09
N PHE A 89 14.52 -13.25 11.38
CA PHE A 89 13.54 -14.04 12.14
C PHE A 89 12.90 -15.16 11.33
N PHE A 90 12.57 -14.94 10.06
CA PHE A 90 11.92 -15.95 9.21
C PHE A 90 12.92 -16.78 8.40
N GLY A 91 14.17 -16.33 8.22
CA GLY A 91 15.24 -17.10 7.61
C GLY A 91 15.70 -18.28 8.46
N HIS A 92 15.48 -18.25 9.77
CA HIS A 92 15.86 -19.34 10.69
C HIS A 92 14.80 -20.43 10.86
N ILE A 93 13.56 -20.26 10.36
CA ILE A 93 12.48 -21.24 10.58
C ILE A 93 12.52 -22.41 9.58
N HIS A 94 13.32 -22.34 8.53
CA HIS A 94 13.44 -23.39 7.51
C HIS A 94 14.88 -23.87 7.29
N HIS A 95 15.52 -24.34 8.35
CA HIS A 95 16.61 -25.31 8.25
C HIS A 95 16.06 -26.70 8.53
N ASP A 96 15.26 -27.22 7.59
CA ASP A 96 15.03 -28.65 7.52
C ASP A 96 15.50 -29.17 6.17
N HIS A 97 16.28 -30.22 6.22
CA HIS A 97 17.14 -30.76 5.18
C HIS A 97 16.33 -31.41 4.05
N THR A 98 16.22 -30.74 2.91
CA THR A 98 16.12 -31.43 1.61
C THR A 98 16.83 -30.61 0.55
N HIS A 99 17.90 -31.20 0.00
CA HIS A 99 18.66 -30.70 -1.14
C HIS A 99 17.77 -30.65 -2.39
N LEU A 100 17.21 -29.47 -2.73
CA LEU A 100 16.78 -29.13 -4.11
C LEU A 100 16.44 -27.63 -4.18
N ASP A 101 17.25 -26.92 -4.98
CA ASP A 101 16.94 -25.59 -5.54
C ASP A 101 17.03 -24.36 -4.61
N HIS A 102 18.24 -24.07 -4.10
CA HIS A 102 18.54 -22.91 -3.26
C HIS A 102 18.19 -21.54 -3.89
N LYS A 103 18.17 -21.39 -5.22
CA LYS A 103 17.94 -20.08 -5.88
C LYS A 103 16.47 -19.68 -5.95
N THR A 104 15.57 -20.63 -6.14
CA THR A 104 14.13 -20.39 -6.21
C THR A 104 13.51 -20.10 -4.85
N HIS A 105 14.01 -20.72 -3.77
CA HIS A 105 13.53 -20.49 -2.40
C HIS A 105 13.85 -19.09 -1.87
N HIS A 106 15.08 -18.61 -2.08
CA HIS A 106 15.47 -17.26 -1.65
C HIS A 106 14.68 -16.15 -2.37
N HIS A 107 14.38 -16.35 -3.65
CA HIS A 107 13.59 -15.38 -4.42
C HIS A 107 12.14 -15.33 -3.93
N ASN A 108 11.56 -16.45 -3.55
CA ASN A 108 10.18 -16.57 -3.09
C ASN A 108 9.98 -15.94 -1.68
N LEU A 109 10.92 -16.18 -0.76
CA LEU A 109 10.91 -15.58 0.58
C LEU A 109 11.05 -14.04 0.53
N LYS A 110 11.91 -13.52 -0.34
CA LYS A 110 12.07 -12.07 -0.52
C LYS A 110 10.77 -11.43 -1.05
N SER A 111 10.12 -12.07 -2.01
CA SER A 111 8.83 -11.59 -2.56
C SER A 111 7.70 -11.62 -1.53
N GLN A 112 7.65 -12.64 -0.66
CA GLN A 112 6.64 -12.72 0.40
C GLN A 112 6.85 -11.64 1.46
N LYS A 113 8.09 -11.36 1.87
CA LYS A 113 8.40 -10.28 2.81
C LYS A 113 7.97 -8.92 2.26
N GLN A 114 8.27 -8.66 0.99
CA GLN A 114 7.86 -7.44 0.30
C GLN A 114 6.33 -7.31 0.28
N ALA A 115 5.60 -8.40 0.02
CA ALA A 115 4.15 -8.42 0.02
C ALA A 115 3.55 -8.12 1.40
N TYR A 116 4.11 -8.65 2.48
CA TYR A 116 3.62 -8.36 3.82
C TYR A 116 4.03 -6.95 4.31
N ALA A 117 5.20 -6.46 3.94
CA ALA A 117 5.58 -5.06 4.21
C ALA A 117 4.65 -4.09 3.48
N MET A 118 4.27 -4.42 2.24
CA MET A 118 3.27 -3.69 1.48
C MET A 118 1.92 -3.67 2.18
N LEU A 119 1.40 -4.83 2.61
CA LEU A 119 0.14 -4.91 3.33
C LEU A 119 0.15 -4.08 4.62
N LEU A 120 1.26 -4.05 5.34
CA LEU A 120 1.38 -3.23 6.54
C LEU A 120 1.34 -1.73 6.20
N ALA A 121 2.10 -1.30 5.19
CA ALA A 121 2.12 0.09 4.75
C ALA A 121 0.73 0.54 4.25
N ASP A 122 0.09 -0.29 3.43
CA ASP A 122 -1.27 -0.11 2.94
C ASP A 122 -2.29 0.01 4.09
N SER A 123 -2.23 -0.91 5.07
CA SER A 123 -3.12 -0.87 6.25
C SER A 123 -2.95 0.41 7.08
N ILE A 124 -1.75 0.95 7.19
CA ILE A 124 -1.48 2.21 7.90
C ILE A 124 -2.02 3.39 7.08
N HIS A 125 -1.83 3.37 5.76
CA HIS A 125 -2.36 4.38 4.86
C HIS A 125 -3.89 4.41 4.90
N THR A 126 -4.54 3.26 4.72
CA THR A 126 -6.01 3.13 4.82
C THR A 126 -6.54 3.56 6.20
N ALA A 127 -5.79 3.33 7.28
CA ALA A 127 -6.16 3.84 8.61
C ALA A 127 -6.11 5.36 8.66
N ALA A 128 -5.11 6.00 8.05
CA ALA A 128 -5.01 7.46 7.95
C ALA A 128 -6.13 8.03 7.09
N ASP A 129 -6.44 7.43 5.94
CA ASP A 129 -7.58 7.81 5.10
C ASP A 129 -8.91 7.76 5.86
N GLY A 130 -9.08 6.75 6.70
CA GLY A 130 -10.26 6.68 7.57
C GLY A 130 -10.32 7.86 8.55
N VAL A 131 -9.19 8.28 9.12
CA VAL A 131 -9.15 9.46 9.98
C VAL A 131 -9.51 10.73 9.20
N VAL A 132 -8.92 10.94 8.03
CA VAL A 132 -9.24 12.07 7.13
C VAL A 132 -10.72 12.06 6.77
N LEU A 133 -11.25 10.89 6.35
CA LEU A 133 -12.66 10.74 6.03
C LEU A 133 -13.58 11.10 7.20
N GLY A 134 -13.26 10.61 8.40
CA GLY A 134 -14.04 10.88 9.60
C GLY A 134 -14.00 12.34 10.04
N ALA A 135 -12.80 12.95 10.03
CA ALA A 135 -12.59 14.35 10.39
C ALA A 135 -13.29 15.29 9.40
N THR A 136 -13.10 15.10 8.09
CA THR A 136 -13.77 15.91 7.05
C THR A 136 -15.28 15.79 7.10
N PHE A 137 -15.80 14.57 7.32
CA PHE A 137 -17.25 14.36 7.46
C PHE A 137 -17.80 15.01 8.72
N ALA A 138 -17.05 15.05 9.81
CA ALA A 138 -17.45 15.73 11.06
C ALA A 138 -17.52 17.24 10.87
N ALA A 139 -16.59 17.82 10.11
CA ALA A 139 -16.55 19.25 9.82
C ALA A 139 -17.67 19.66 8.84
N ASP A 140 -17.80 18.93 7.73
CA ASP A 140 -18.82 19.11 6.71
C ASP A 140 -19.12 17.79 5.97
N PRO A 141 -20.36 17.28 5.98
CA PRO A 141 -20.73 16.06 5.26
C PRO A 141 -20.44 16.10 3.76
N ALA A 142 -20.49 17.25 3.10
CA ALA A 142 -20.18 17.37 1.68
C ALA A 142 -18.68 17.23 1.44
N ALA A 143 -17.84 17.80 2.30
CA ALA A 143 -16.38 17.60 2.29
C ALA A 143 -16.03 16.13 2.54
N GLY A 144 -16.72 15.46 3.48
CA GLY A 144 -16.55 14.03 3.72
C GLY A 144 -16.87 13.15 2.49
N ILE A 145 -17.93 13.48 1.74
CA ILE A 145 -18.24 12.78 0.47
C ILE A 145 -17.14 13.02 -0.58
N ALA A 146 -16.64 14.25 -0.69
CA ALA A 146 -15.54 14.58 -1.60
C ALA A 146 -14.26 13.80 -1.24
N ALA A 147 -13.92 13.73 0.05
CA ALA A 147 -12.83 12.92 0.56
C ALA A 147 -12.99 11.43 0.21
N ALA A 148 -14.20 10.86 0.41
CA ALA A 148 -14.49 9.48 0.05
C ALA A 148 -14.25 9.18 -1.44
N VAL A 149 -14.65 10.11 -2.33
CA VAL A 149 -14.41 9.99 -3.78
C VAL A 149 -12.93 10.08 -4.10
N SER A 150 -12.19 10.98 -3.45
CA SER A 150 -10.73 11.10 -3.62
C SER A 150 -10.00 9.82 -3.18
N ILE A 151 -10.34 9.30 -1.99
CA ILE A 151 -9.80 8.05 -1.46
C ILE A 151 -10.07 6.89 -2.45
N ALA A 152 -11.31 6.71 -2.88
CA ALA A 152 -11.64 5.65 -3.84
C ALA A 152 -10.88 5.79 -5.17
N ALA A 153 -10.62 7.01 -5.62
CA ALA A 153 -9.94 7.28 -6.89
C ALA A 153 -8.46 6.86 -6.88
N HIS A 154 -7.75 7.00 -5.74
CA HIS A 154 -6.37 6.56 -5.65
C HIS A 154 -6.22 5.11 -5.16
N GLU A 155 -7.11 4.65 -4.28
CA GLU A 155 -7.13 3.28 -3.75
C GLU A 155 -7.32 2.22 -4.85
N ILE A 156 -8.23 2.43 -5.82
CA ILE A 156 -8.47 1.45 -6.89
C ILE A 156 -7.20 1.13 -7.70
N PRO A 157 -6.43 2.09 -8.22
CA PRO A 157 -5.15 1.82 -8.87
C PRO A 157 -4.11 1.17 -7.94
N GLN A 158 -4.07 1.58 -6.68
CA GLN A 158 -3.16 1.04 -5.67
C GLN A 158 -3.43 -0.44 -5.44
N GLU A 159 -4.67 -0.85 -5.17
CA GLU A 159 -5.08 -2.23 -4.98
C GLU A 159 -4.77 -3.14 -6.18
N ILE A 160 -4.88 -2.62 -7.42
CA ILE A 160 -4.45 -3.33 -8.62
C ILE A 160 -2.93 -3.58 -8.60
N GLY A 161 -2.15 -2.60 -8.18
CA GLY A 161 -0.70 -2.71 -8.02
C GLY A 161 -0.32 -3.76 -6.98
N ASP A 162 -0.93 -3.67 -5.82
CA ASP A 162 -0.70 -4.56 -4.68
C ASP A 162 -1.05 -6.00 -4.98
N PHE A 163 -2.18 -6.24 -5.65
CA PHE A 163 -2.56 -7.57 -6.11
C PHE A 163 -1.45 -8.23 -6.94
N ASN A 164 -0.78 -7.48 -7.80
CA ASN A 164 0.35 -7.99 -8.59
C ASN A 164 1.58 -8.30 -7.74
N ILE A 165 1.86 -7.50 -6.70
CA ILE A 165 2.94 -7.76 -5.74
C ILE A 165 2.66 -9.08 -5.00
N PHE A 166 1.45 -9.27 -4.49
CA PHE A 166 1.02 -10.49 -3.84
C PHE A 166 1.06 -11.71 -4.76
N GLN A 167 0.62 -11.58 -6.02
CA GLN A 167 0.69 -12.68 -7.00
C GLN A 167 2.14 -13.10 -7.27
N ARG A 168 3.07 -12.16 -7.40
CA ARG A 168 4.51 -12.48 -7.58
C ARG A 168 5.10 -13.16 -6.36
N ALA A 169 4.58 -12.88 -5.17
CA ALA A 169 4.90 -13.58 -3.94
C ALA A 169 4.28 -14.99 -3.86
N LYS A 170 3.57 -15.43 -4.91
CA LYS A 170 2.85 -16.73 -4.99
C LYS A 170 1.79 -16.90 -3.89
N ILE A 171 1.22 -15.82 -3.42
CA ILE A 171 0.11 -15.84 -2.46
C ILE A 171 -1.16 -16.22 -3.24
N PRO A 172 -1.96 -17.21 -2.77
CA PRO A 172 -3.18 -17.62 -3.46
C PRO A 172 -4.17 -16.46 -3.58
N ALA A 173 -4.81 -16.31 -4.74
CA ALA A 173 -5.71 -15.20 -5.07
C ALA A 173 -6.83 -14.98 -4.03
N LYS A 174 -7.43 -16.07 -3.51
CA LYS A 174 -8.40 -15.98 -2.40
C LYS A 174 -7.82 -15.39 -1.12
N LYS A 175 -6.53 -15.66 -0.83
CA LYS A 175 -5.85 -15.09 0.34
C LYS A 175 -5.54 -13.61 0.10
N ILE A 176 -5.13 -13.24 -1.12
CA ILE A 176 -4.91 -11.85 -1.50
C ILE A 176 -6.17 -11.03 -1.25
N LEU A 177 -7.32 -11.44 -1.82
CA LEU A 177 -8.59 -10.75 -1.60
C LEU A 177 -8.97 -10.61 -0.13
N LYS A 178 -8.73 -11.64 0.68
CA LYS A 178 -9.01 -11.57 2.11
C LYS A 178 -8.12 -10.55 2.82
N LEU A 179 -6.84 -10.46 2.43
CA LEU A 179 -5.88 -9.52 3.02
C LEU A 179 -6.24 -8.08 2.62
N GLN A 180 -6.52 -7.84 1.33
CA GLN A 180 -6.96 -6.54 0.83
C GLN A 180 -8.30 -6.12 1.44
N ALA A 181 -9.27 -7.04 1.54
CA ALA A 181 -10.53 -6.74 2.22
C ALA A 181 -10.31 -6.41 3.71
N ALA A 182 -9.41 -7.10 4.40
CA ALA A 182 -9.09 -6.80 5.79
C ALA A 182 -8.44 -5.43 5.94
N SER A 183 -7.54 -5.03 5.02
CA SER A 183 -6.96 -3.70 4.97
C SER A 183 -8.04 -2.64 4.70
N ALA A 184 -8.82 -2.77 3.63
CA ALA A 184 -9.89 -1.84 3.28
C ALA A 184 -10.92 -1.64 4.40
N PHE A 185 -11.22 -2.68 5.19
CA PHE A 185 -12.13 -2.54 6.33
C PHE A 185 -11.55 -1.77 7.52
N ILE A 186 -10.24 -1.49 7.57
CA ILE A 186 -9.62 -0.64 8.61
C ILE A 186 -10.16 0.80 8.51
N LEU A 187 -10.49 1.27 7.33
CA LEU A 187 -11.08 2.59 7.06
C LEU A 187 -12.35 2.84 7.90
N VAL A 188 -13.15 1.81 8.16
CA VAL A 188 -14.43 1.95 8.88
C VAL A 188 -14.22 2.30 10.37
N PRO A 189 -13.49 1.52 11.17
CA PRO A 189 -13.28 1.86 12.58
C PRO A 189 -12.47 3.13 12.77
N THR A 190 -11.52 3.45 11.89
CA THR A 190 -10.72 4.67 11.98
C THR A 190 -11.54 5.92 11.64
N ALA A 191 -12.42 5.88 10.64
CA ALA A 191 -13.37 6.94 10.36
C ALA A 191 -14.36 7.16 11.51
N ALA A 192 -14.88 6.08 12.11
CA ALA A 192 -15.75 6.17 13.27
C ALA A 192 -15.01 6.70 14.51
N LEU A 193 -13.74 6.30 14.71
CA LEU A 193 -12.92 6.77 15.81
C LEU A 193 -12.60 8.27 15.68
N ALA A 194 -12.37 8.76 14.48
CA ALA A 194 -12.10 10.17 14.21
C ALA A 194 -13.27 11.09 14.65
N LEU A 195 -14.52 10.59 14.60
CA LEU A 195 -15.65 11.33 15.16
C LEU A 195 -15.62 11.47 16.69
N ILE A 196 -14.87 10.61 17.38
CA ILE A 196 -14.84 10.58 18.86
C ILE A 196 -13.63 11.35 19.39
N ILE A 197 -12.46 11.18 18.76
CA ILE A 197 -11.18 11.69 19.24
C ILE A 197 -10.43 12.46 18.13
N GLY A 198 -11.18 13.15 17.25
CA GLY A 198 -10.66 13.83 16.07
C GLY A 198 -9.46 14.74 16.39
N ASP A 199 -9.61 15.63 17.38
CA ASP A 199 -8.57 16.58 17.78
C ASP A 199 -7.20 15.90 18.14
N ILE A 200 -7.26 14.70 18.75
CA ILE A 200 -6.04 13.94 19.09
C ILE A 200 -5.46 13.30 17.84
N LEU A 201 -6.31 12.68 16.99
CA LEU A 201 -5.88 12.03 15.75
C LEU A 201 -5.32 13.05 14.76
N GLU A 202 -5.97 14.19 14.58
CA GLU A 202 -5.51 15.28 13.73
C GLU A 202 -4.09 15.74 14.11
N SER A 203 -3.78 15.81 15.40
CA SER A 203 -2.46 16.26 15.86
C SER A 203 -1.30 15.32 15.50
N ILE A 204 -1.55 14.00 15.37
CA ILE A 204 -0.51 13.00 15.05
C ILE A 204 -0.55 12.57 13.58
N LEU A 205 -1.65 12.83 12.88
CA LEU A 205 -1.89 12.40 11.51
C LEU A 205 -0.77 12.83 10.56
N PRO A 206 -0.29 14.09 10.55
CA PRO A 206 0.79 14.50 9.65
C PRO A 206 2.09 13.69 9.85
N VAL A 207 2.39 13.29 11.09
CA VAL A 207 3.57 12.47 11.40
C VAL A 207 3.39 11.04 10.87
N VAL A 208 2.21 10.46 11.06
CA VAL A 208 1.90 9.11 10.56
C VAL A 208 1.94 9.09 9.04
N LEU A 209 1.34 10.07 8.37
CA LEU A 209 1.35 10.20 6.91
C LEU A 209 2.78 10.36 6.37
N ALA A 210 3.60 11.21 6.98
CA ALA A 210 4.99 11.39 6.57
C ALA A 210 5.84 10.11 6.69
N LEU A 211 5.66 9.33 7.77
CA LEU A 211 6.30 8.02 7.93
C LEU A 211 5.80 7.02 6.88
N THR A 212 4.48 7.00 6.62
CA THR A 212 3.86 6.14 5.60
C THR A 212 4.38 6.46 4.21
N ALA A 213 4.55 7.76 3.86
CA ALA A 213 5.18 8.16 2.60
C ALA A 213 6.58 7.53 2.43
N GLY A 214 7.36 7.45 3.51
CA GLY A 214 8.65 6.75 3.50
C GLY A 214 8.53 5.25 3.21
N PHE A 215 7.53 4.57 3.77
CA PHE A 215 7.25 3.16 3.50
C PHE A 215 6.84 2.94 2.04
N LEU A 216 5.92 3.75 1.52
CA LEU A 216 5.45 3.66 0.14
C LEU A 216 6.58 3.92 -0.86
N LEU A 217 7.47 4.89 -0.59
CA LEU A 217 8.65 5.13 -1.41
C LEU A 217 9.62 3.95 -1.42
N HIS A 218 9.85 3.29 -0.28
CA HIS A 218 10.67 2.10 -0.22
C HIS A 218 10.13 0.99 -1.14
N ILE A 219 8.82 0.76 -1.11
CA ILE A 219 8.16 -0.24 -1.93
C ILE A 219 8.20 0.15 -3.42
N ALA A 220 7.90 1.41 -3.77
CA ALA A 220 7.96 1.92 -5.14
C ALA A 220 9.37 1.75 -5.74
N ILE A 221 10.43 2.07 -5.00
CA ILE A 221 11.81 1.88 -5.43
C ILE A 221 12.11 0.39 -5.63
N GLY A 222 11.65 -0.50 -4.74
CA GLY A 222 11.77 -1.94 -4.89
C GLY A 222 11.14 -2.46 -6.19
N GLU A 223 9.95 -1.94 -6.55
CA GLU A 223 9.26 -2.26 -7.79
C GLU A 223 10.00 -1.75 -9.02
N ILE A 224 10.51 -0.52 -9.01
CA ILE A 224 11.33 0.06 -10.10
C ILE A 224 12.56 -0.83 -10.34
N LEU A 225 13.27 -1.21 -9.28
CA LEU A 225 14.43 -2.08 -9.40
C LEU A 225 14.07 -3.47 -9.97
N SER A 226 12.90 -4.02 -9.61
CA SER A 226 12.37 -5.26 -10.17
C SER A 226 12.10 -5.16 -11.66
N ILE A 227 11.46 -4.07 -12.11
CA ILE A 227 11.19 -3.77 -13.52
C ILE A 227 12.51 -3.68 -14.31
N ILE A 228 13.47 -2.90 -13.82
CA ILE A 228 14.78 -2.74 -14.46
C ILE A 228 15.50 -4.08 -14.64
N LYS A 229 15.50 -4.92 -13.61
CA LYS A 229 16.09 -6.27 -13.67
C LYS A 229 15.39 -7.14 -14.72
N SER A 230 14.06 -7.07 -14.80
CA SER A 230 13.30 -7.85 -15.78
C SER A 230 13.60 -7.43 -17.22
N ILE A 231 13.77 -6.13 -17.48
CA ILE A 231 14.14 -5.60 -18.78
C ILE A 231 15.57 -6.08 -19.17
N LYS A 232 16.52 -5.94 -18.26
CA LYS A 232 17.91 -6.39 -18.50
C LYS A 232 18.01 -7.90 -18.76
N SER A 233 17.20 -8.71 -18.11
CA SER A 233 17.20 -10.17 -18.31
C SER A 233 16.60 -10.60 -19.65
N ARG A 234 15.77 -9.75 -20.28
CA ARG A 234 15.15 -9.98 -21.59
C ARG A 234 15.97 -9.41 -22.75
N ALA A 235 16.92 -8.54 -22.48
CA ALA A 235 17.81 -8.02 -23.50
C ALA A 235 18.65 -9.17 -24.08
N PRO A 236 18.74 -9.32 -25.42
CA PRO A 236 19.60 -10.33 -26.02
C PRO A 236 21.02 -10.07 -25.57
N ARG A 237 21.70 -11.11 -25.06
CA ARG A 237 23.16 -11.03 -24.81
C ARG A 237 23.82 -10.79 -26.17
N VAL A 238 24.29 -9.57 -26.38
CA VAL A 238 25.21 -9.31 -27.49
C VAL A 238 26.40 -10.24 -27.26
N LYS A 239 26.49 -11.31 -28.06
CA LYS A 239 27.71 -12.12 -28.11
C LYS A 239 28.80 -11.15 -28.58
N GLU A 240 29.75 -10.86 -27.72
CA GLU A 240 31.01 -10.25 -28.13
C GLU A 240 31.62 -11.20 -29.19
N LEU A 241 31.69 -10.69 -30.44
CA LEU A 241 32.41 -11.30 -31.55
C LEU A 241 33.90 -11.03 -31.39
#